data_8fe5355580d086fcc754223bc2e4032c
#
_entry.id   8fe5355580d086fcc754223bc2e4032c
#
_cell.length_a   1.000
_cell.length_b   1.000
_cell.length_c   1.000
_cell.angle_alpha   90.00
_cell.angle_beta   90.00
_cell.angle_gamma   90.00
#
_symmetry.space_group_name_H-M   'P 1'
#
loop_
_entity.id
_entity.type
_entity.pdbx_description
1 polymer ?
#
loop_
_entity_poly.entity_id
_entity_poly.type
_entity_poly.pdbx_seq_one_letter_code
_entity_poly.pdbx_strand_id
1 'polypeptide(L)'
;MLALTLFTDLLQTPKISSRTFRHIREERVTPVPDAFHIVGEPRPGRWLVTCDHASNRVPDWVAGGSLGIAAEDMARHIAWDVGAAGLTRALAEVLDSPAILSDFSRLVIDPNRGEDDPTLVMKLYDGTIIPANRHIDAAGVEERLDRLYRPYHAAYADLAARRDDTVILAIHSFTPCLKGRPPRPWHVGVLHSHLDSRFSLPLIARLSQEPDLCVGDNEPYAGHLPGDAIDRHALAVGRHNTLIELRNDLITTEAQQGRWAARLAPILAQVLDGLAG
;
A
#
# COMPACT_ATOMS: atom_id res chain seq x y z
N MET A 1 68.60 -13.07 -52.73
CA MET A 1 67.93 -12.75 -54.02
C MET A 1 66.48 -13.17 -53.90
N LEU A 2 65.60 -12.21 -54.11
CA LEU A 2 64.18 -12.33 -54.46
C LEU A 2 63.24 -13.01 -53.43
N ALA A 3 62.04 -12.58 -53.12
CA ALA A 3 61.32 -11.33 -53.41
C ALA A 3 60.23 -11.16 -52.38
N LEU A 4 59.97 -9.94 -52.01
CA LEU A 4 58.78 -9.44 -51.34
C LEU A 4 57.54 -9.70 -52.18
N THR A 5 56.44 -10.21 -51.62
CA THR A 5 55.13 -9.87 -52.20
C THR A 5 54.11 -9.83 -51.07
N LEU A 6 53.47 -8.67 -51.04
CA LEU A 6 52.36 -8.20 -50.24
C LEU A 6 51.10 -9.10 -50.34
N PHE A 7 50.41 -9.29 -49.25
CA PHE A 7 48.95 -9.49 -49.24
C PHE A 7 48.35 -8.66 -48.08
N THR A 8 47.98 -7.44 -48.43
CA THR A 8 46.94 -6.71 -47.75
C THR A 8 45.63 -7.13 -48.41
N ASP A 9 44.68 -7.67 -47.65
CA ASP A 9 43.30 -7.25 -47.72
C ASP A 9 42.37 -8.07 -46.81
N LEU A 10 41.30 -7.37 -46.38
CA LEU A 10 40.02 -7.90 -45.87
C LEU A 10 39.92 -8.23 -44.38
N LEU A 11 39.96 -7.17 -43.59
CA LEU A 11 39.09 -7.10 -42.40
C LEU A 11 37.95 -6.10 -42.67
N GLN A 12 36.93 -6.51 -43.39
CA GLN A 12 35.64 -5.81 -43.43
C GLN A 12 34.82 -6.26 -42.21
N THR A 13 34.78 -5.42 -41.20
CA THR A 13 33.76 -5.50 -40.15
C THR A 13 32.40 -5.13 -40.74
N PRO A 14 31.34 -5.93 -40.55
CA PRO A 14 30.01 -5.52 -40.97
C PRO A 14 29.55 -4.35 -40.12
N LYS A 15 29.24 -3.23 -40.78
CA LYS A 15 28.52 -2.10 -40.21
C LYS A 15 27.13 -2.57 -39.79
N ILE A 16 26.95 -2.81 -38.49
CA ILE A 16 25.62 -3.02 -37.92
C ILE A 16 24.86 -1.71 -38.05
N SER A 17 23.87 -1.71 -38.94
CA SER A 17 22.96 -0.63 -39.22
C SER A 17 22.21 -0.20 -37.96
N SER A 18 22.32 1.08 -37.61
CA SER A 18 21.65 1.77 -36.48
C SER A 18 20.13 1.95 -36.67
N ARG A 19 19.44 0.99 -37.30
CA ARG A 19 18.02 1.13 -37.66
C ARG A 19 17.06 0.11 -37.09
N THR A 20 17.31 -0.47 -35.92
CA THR A 20 16.35 -1.41 -35.30
C THR A 20 16.16 -1.18 -33.80
N PHE A 21 16.34 0.06 -33.32
CA PHE A 21 15.77 0.47 -32.04
C PHE A 21 14.54 1.36 -32.30
N ARG A 22 13.52 0.77 -32.93
CA ARG A 22 12.19 1.39 -33.00
C ARG A 22 11.30 0.80 -31.94
N HIS A 23 10.97 1.68 -30.98
CA HIS A 23 9.74 1.66 -30.19
C HIS A 23 9.39 0.32 -29.50
N ILE A 24 10.06 0.04 -28.39
CA ILE A 24 9.29 -0.41 -27.26
C ILE A 24 8.47 0.82 -26.87
N ARG A 25 7.24 0.91 -27.36
CA ARG A 25 6.23 1.79 -26.80
C ARG A 25 6.19 1.44 -25.31
N GLU A 26 6.53 2.37 -24.45
CA GLU A 26 6.02 2.40 -23.10
C GLU A 26 4.50 2.31 -23.26
N GLU A 27 3.95 1.12 -23.07
CA GLU A 27 2.54 0.99 -22.78
C GLU A 27 2.34 1.76 -21.49
N ARG A 28 1.86 3.01 -21.61
CA ARG A 28 1.26 3.69 -20.46
C ARG A 28 0.21 2.72 -19.95
N VAL A 29 0.45 2.14 -18.79
CA VAL A 29 -0.58 1.41 -18.05
C VAL A 29 -1.70 2.43 -17.88
N THR A 30 -2.72 2.34 -18.74
CA THR A 30 -3.95 3.13 -18.58
C THR A 30 -4.48 2.74 -17.21
N PRO A 31 -4.75 3.70 -16.29
CA PRO A 31 -5.32 3.38 -15.01
C PRO A 31 -6.52 2.48 -15.24
N VAL A 32 -6.51 1.28 -14.68
CA VAL A 32 -7.70 0.41 -14.70
C VAL A 32 -8.70 1.13 -13.79
N PRO A 33 -9.84 1.65 -14.30
CA PRO A 33 -10.68 2.61 -13.57
C PRO A 33 -11.18 2.13 -12.22
N ASP A 34 -10.96 0.85 -11.90
CA ASP A 34 -11.52 0.17 -10.74
C ASP A 34 -10.51 -0.27 -9.68
N ALA A 35 -9.20 -0.08 -9.89
CA ALA A 35 -8.22 -0.66 -8.98
C ALA A 35 -7.67 0.33 -7.92
N PHE A 36 -7.45 1.58 -8.28
CA PHE A 36 -6.82 2.55 -7.37
C PHE A 36 -7.01 4.00 -7.80
N HIS A 37 -6.73 4.90 -6.84
CA HIS A 37 -6.58 6.34 -7.06
C HIS A 37 -5.19 6.80 -6.64
N ILE A 38 -4.58 7.69 -7.45
CA ILE A 38 -3.35 8.40 -7.08
C ILE A 38 -3.73 9.85 -6.78
N VAL A 39 -3.21 10.37 -5.67
CA VAL A 39 -3.43 11.74 -5.21
C VAL A 39 -2.09 12.44 -5.10
N GLY A 40 -2.00 13.65 -5.67
CA GLY A 40 -0.79 14.46 -5.56
C GLY A 40 0.43 13.84 -6.26
N GLU A 41 0.25 13.15 -7.38
CA GLU A 41 1.32 12.49 -8.12
C GLU A 41 2.55 13.38 -8.38
N PRO A 42 2.42 14.66 -8.76
CA PRO A 42 3.58 15.53 -9.02
C PRO A 42 4.24 16.10 -7.75
N ARG A 43 3.73 15.83 -6.55
CA ARG A 43 4.31 16.33 -5.30
C ARG A 43 5.73 15.80 -5.08
N PRO A 44 6.68 16.65 -4.67
CA PRO A 44 8.11 16.29 -4.59
C PRO A 44 8.51 15.56 -3.32
N GLY A 45 7.63 15.48 -2.33
CA GLY A 45 7.94 14.89 -1.03
C GLY A 45 8.44 13.45 -1.13
N ARG A 46 9.25 13.05 -0.17
CA ARG A 46 9.87 11.72 -0.15
C ARG A 46 8.99 10.61 0.43
N TRP A 47 7.82 10.95 0.96
CA TRP A 47 6.87 9.97 1.43
C TRP A 47 6.05 9.40 0.26
N LEU A 48 5.70 8.13 0.36
CA LEU A 48 4.59 7.56 -0.35
C LEU A 48 3.57 7.14 0.68
N VAL A 49 2.46 7.87 0.76
CA VAL A 49 1.37 7.58 1.71
C VAL A 49 0.42 6.59 1.06
N THR A 50 0.16 5.46 1.70
CA THR A 50 -0.64 4.39 1.10
C THR A 50 -1.84 4.01 1.96
N CYS A 51 -2.92 3.57 1.32
CA CYS A 51 -4.08 3.03 2.00
C CYS A 51 -4.61 1.82 1.23
N ASP A 52 -4.25 0.65 1.70
CA ASP A 52 -4.60 -0.63 1.06
C ASP A 52 -6.10 -0.95 1.19
N HIS A 53 -6.76 -0.42 2.21
CA HIS A 53 -8.16 -0.68 2.50
C HIS A 53 -9.01 0.61 2.45
N ALA A 54 -8.83 1.42 1.41
CA ALA A 54 -9.39 2.76 1.32
C ALA A 54 -10.88 2.81 0.95
N SER A 55 -11.45 1.72 0.43
CA SER A 55 -12.80 1.67 -0.12
C SER A 55 -13.52 0.38 0.26
N ASN A 56 -14.85 0.47 0.42
CA ASN A 56 -15.73 -0.69 0.54
C ASN A 56 -16.45 -0.99 -0.78
N ARG A 57 -16.04 -0.41 -1.90
CA ARG A 57 -16.66 -0.61 -3.21
C ARG A 57 -16.50 -2.04 -3.70
N VAL A 58 -17.55 -2.56 -4.30
CA VAL A 58 -17.55 -3.83 -5.03
C VAL A 58 -17.71 -3.50 -6.51
N PRO A 59 -16.75 -3.80 -7.40
CA PRO A 59 -16.90 -3.57 -8.83
C PRO A 59 -18.08 -4.35 -9.42
N ASP A 60 -18.79 -3.78 -10.40
CA ASP A 60 -19.98 -4.38 -11.00
C ASP A 60 -19.76 -5.78 -11.57
N TRP A 61 -18.56 -6.06 -12.07
CA TRP A 61 -18.20 -7.38 -12.60
C TRP A 61 -17.99 -8.44 -11.51
N VAL A 62 -17.85 -8.05 -10.24
CA VAL A 62 -17.80 -8.97 -9.09
C VAL A 62 -19.20 -9.26 -8.62
N ALA A 63 -19.74 -10.43 -8.98
CA ALA A 63 -21.06 -10.89 -8.55
C ALA A 63 -22.18 -9.84 -8.73
N GLY A 64 -22.13 -9.03 -9.82
CA GLY A 64 -23.10 -7.98 -10.09
C GLY A 64 -23.00 -6.77 -9.16
N GLY A 65 -21.83 -6.48 -8.62
CA GLY A 65 -21.58 -5.35 -7.73
C GLY A 65 -21.96 -5.61 -6.26
N SER A 66 -22.15 -6.88 -5.88
CA SER A 66 -22.56 -7.23 -4.52
C SER A 66 -21.83 -8.49 -4.02
N LEU A 67 -21.35 -8.45 -2.79
CA LEU A 67 -20.81 -9.64 -2.11
C LEU A 67 -21.88 -10.48 -1.41
N GLY A 68 -23.16 -10.05 -1.47
CA GLY A 68 -24.29 -10.76 -0.85
C GLY A 68 -24.38 -10.59 0.66
N ILE A 69 -23.68 -9.60 1.24
CA ILE A 69 -23.80 -9.22 2.65
C ILE A 69 -24.60 -7.94 2.80
N ALA A 70 -25.10 -7.67 4.00
CA ALA A 70 -25.90 -6.48 4.30
C ALA A 70 -25.10 -5.18 4.13
N ALA A 71 -25.77 -4.08 3.81
CA ALA A 71 -25.15 -2.77 3.66
C ALA A 71 -24.45 -2.31 4.95
N GLU A 72 -25.03 -2.66 6.10
CA GLU A 72 -24.47 -2.39 7.43
C GLU A 72 -23.13 -3.12 7.62
N ASP A 73 -23.00 -4.34 7.13
CA ASP A 73 -21.74 -5.09 7.17
C ASP A 73 -20.69 -4.51 6.21
N MET A 74 -21.12 -4.06 5.01
CA MET A 74 -20.24 -3.34 4.07
C MET A 74 -19.74 -1.99 4.60
N ALA A 75 -20.43 -1.39 5.56
CA ALA A 75 -20.00 -0.16 6.23
C ALA A 75 -19.01 -0.41 7.38
N ARG A 76 -18.83 -1.66 7.81
CA ARG A 76 -17.95 -2.03 8.94
C ARG A 76 -16.50 -2.18 8.51
N HIS A 77 -15.61 -2.19 9.52
CA HIS A 77 -14.16 -2.45 9.40
C HIS A 77 -13.78 -3.77 8.69
N ILE A 78 -14.73 -4.68 8.51
CA ILE A 78 -14.48 -5.92 7.77
C ILE A 78 -14.31 -5.69 6.28
N ALA A 79 -14.96 -4.66 5.72
CA ALA A 79 -14.94 -4.37 4.30
C ALA A 79 -13.89 -3.33 3.89
N TRP A 80 -13.53 -2.42 4.79
CA TRP A 80 -12.58 -1.32 4.57
C TRP A 80 -12.13 -0.71 5.90
N ASP A 81 -11.09 0.11 5.87
CA ASP A 81 -10.58 0.80 7.04
C ASP A 81 -11.23 2.18 7.16
N VAL A 82 -12.26 2.28 8.00
CA VAL A 82 -13.10 3.47 8.14
C VAL A 82 -12.25 4.70 8.51
N GLY A 83 -12.33 5.77 7.68
CA GLY A 83 -11.63 7.03 7.88
C GLY A 83 -10.17 7.04 7.39
N ALA A 84 -9.55 5.88 7.13
CA ALA A 84 -8.14 5.79 6.70
C ALA A 84 -7.89 6.52 5.38
N ALA A 85 -8.80 6.40 4.40
CA ALA A 85 -8.66 7.09 3.11
C ALA A 85 -8.59 8.61 3.24
N GLY A 86 -9.42 9.21 4.11
CA GLY A 86 -9.41 10.65 4.36
C GLY A 86 -8.14 11.11 5.08
N LEU A 87 -7.68 10.34 6.08
CA LEU A 87 -6.42 10.59 6.76
C LEU A 87 -5.21 10.50 5.80
N THR A 88 -5.21 9.50 4.91
CA THR A 88 -4.18 9.33 3.88
C THR A 88 -4.08 10.56 2.98
N ARG A 89 -5.22 11.08 2.49
CA ARG A 89 -5.26 12.29 1.65
C ARG A 89 -4.75 13.52 2.41
N ALA A 90 -5.17 13.70 3.67
CA ALA A 90 -4.74 14.80 4.50
C ALA A 90 -3.24 14.74 4.83
N LEU A 91 -2.69 13.55 5.15
CA LEU A 91 -1.25 13.36 5.36
C LEU A 91 -0.44 13.62 4.09
N ALA A 92 -0.89 13.11 2.95
CA ALA A 92 -0.24 13.34 1.66
C ALA A 92 -0.16 14.83 1.30
N GLU A 93 -1.20 15.61 1.65
CA GLU A 93 -1.22 17.04 1.45
C GLU A 93 -0.22 17.77 2.36
N VAL A 94 -0.26 17.51 3.67
CA VAL A 94 0.63 18.17 4.65
C VAL A 94 2.09 17.79 4.44
N LEU A 95 2.37 16.54 4.03
CA LEU A 95 3.72 16.04 3.73
C LEU A 95 4.19 16.40 2.31
N ASP A 96 3.38 17.12 1.52
CA ASP A 96 3.63 17.46 0.12
C ASP A 96 4.11 16.25 -0.70
N SER A 97 3.47 15.12 -0.51
CA SER A 97 3.88 13.81 -1.02
C SER A 97 2.75 13.10 -1.76
N PRO A 98 3.06 12.21 -2.71
CA PRO A 98 2.03 11.42 -3.39
C PRO A 98 1.37 10.41 -2.45
N ALA A 99 0.14 10.04 -2.78
CA ALA A 99 -0.54 8.92 -2.15
C ALA A 99 -1.18 7.98 -3.18
N ILE A 100 -1.28 6.70 -2.82
CA ILE A 100 -2.05 5.68 -3.54
C ILE A 100 -3.08 5.04 -2.60
N LEU A 101 -4.31 4.91 -3.11
CA LEU A 101 -5.44 4.36 -2.36
C LEU A 101 -6.12 3.28 -3.21
N SER A 102 -6.38 2.10 -2.65
CA SER A 102 -7.20 1.08 -3.32
C SER A 102 -8.63 1.59 -3.55
N ASP A 103 -9.27 1.18 -4.65
CA ASP A 103 -10.67 1.54 -4.93
C ASP A 103 -11.60 0.32 -4.97
N PHE A 104 -11.35 -0.62 -4.10
CA PHE A 104 -12.17 -1.81 -3.90
C PHE A 104 -12.11 -2.30 -2.46
N SER A 105 -13.17 -3.01 -2.05
CA SER A 105 -13.23 -3.62 -0.72
C SER A 105 -12.21 -4.75 -0.56
N ARG A 106 -11.56 -4.82 0.60
CA ARG A 106 -10.69 -5.93 0.98
C ARG A 106 -11.42 -7.30 0.98
N LEU A 107 -12.74 -7.29 1.05
CA LEU A 107 -13.54 -8.51 0.91
C LEU A 107 -13.64 -9.01 -0.54
N VAL A 108 -13.37 -8.15 -1.53
CA VAL A 108 -13.26 -8.58 -2.93
C VAL A 108 -11.94 -9.32 -3.12
N ILE A 109 -10.86 -8.70 -2.77
CA ILE A 109 -9.50 -9.24 -2.68
C ILE A 109 -8.71 -8.32 -1.75
N ASP A 110 -7.89 -8.87 -0.86
CA ASP A 110 -7.15 -8.06 0.11
C ASP A 110 -5.76 -7.68 -0.44
N PRO A 111 -5.53 -6.40 -0.84
CA PRO A 111 -4.23 -5.99 -1.36
C PRO A 111 -3.12 -6.00 -0.31
N ASN A 112 -3.47 -6.09 0.96
CA ASN A 112 -2.50 -6.24 2.06
C ASN A 112 -2.30 -7.70 2.47
N ARG A 113 -2.35 -8.62 1.49
CA ARG A 113 -2.04 -10.06 1.65
C ARG A 113 -1.15 -10.53 0.50
N GLY A 114 -0.36 -11.57 0.72
CA GLY A 114 0.35 -12.27 -0.36
C GLY A 114 -0.61 -12.96 -1.31
N GLU A 115 -0.21 -13.18 -2.58
CA GLU A 115 -1.06 -13.85 -3.58
C GLU A 115 -1.38 -15.31 -3.20
N ASP A 116 -0.55 -15.93 -2.38
CA ASP A 116 -0.70 -17.29 -1.83
C ASP A 116 -1.31 -17.34 -0.43
N ASP A 117 -1.64 -16.18 0.17
CA ASP A 117 -2.27 -16.13 1.49
C ASP A 117 -3.70 -16.69 1.43
N PRO A 118 -4.06 -17.67 2.28
CA PRO A 118 -5.40 -18.25 2.30
C PRO A 118 -6.50 -17.23 2.65
N THR A 119 -6.14 -16.07 3.18
CA THR A 119 -7.06 -14.97 3.51
C THR A 119 -7.11 -13.87 2.45
N LEU A 120 -6.43 -14.05 1.31
CA LEU A 120 -6.45 -13.12 0.18
C LEU A 120 -7.89 -12.81 -0.29
N VAL A 121 -8.74 -13.83 -0.38
CA VAL A 121 -10.18 -13.70 -0.65
C VAL A 121 -10.97 -14.31 0.49
N MET A 122 -11.35 -13.48 1.45
CA MET A 122 -12.02 -13.91 2.66
C MET A 122 -13.40 -14.49 2.41
N LYS A 123 -13.69 -15.67 2.98
CA LYS A 123 -15.00 -16.35 2.93
C LYS A 123 -15.83 -16.10 4.19
N LEU A 124 -15.15 -15.78 5.28
CA LEU A 124 -15.72 -15.45 6.59
C LEU A 124 -14.85 -14.40 7.26
N TYR A 125 -15.42 -13.32 7.75
CA TYR A 125 -14.69 -12.31 8.50
C TYR A 125 -15.52 -11.76 9.66
N ASP A 126 -14.96 -11.75 10.87
CA ASP A 126 -15.59 -11.28 12.12
C ASP A 126 -17.07 -11.74 12.24
N GLY A 127 -17.30 -13.04 12.01
CA GLY A 127 -18.60 -13.69 12.13
C GLY A 127 -19.54 -13.49 10.92
N THR A 128 -19.15 -12.71 9.89
CA THR A 128 -19.92 -12.49 8.66
C THR A 128 -19.43 -13.41 7.56
N ILE A 129 -20.31 -14.27 7.04
CA ILE A 129 -20.06 -15.11 5.86
C ILE A 129 -20.16 -14.21 4.62
N ILE A 130 -19.24 -14.36 3.66
CA ILE A 130 -19.23 -13.61 2.40
C ILE A 130 -19.75 -14.52 1.28
N PRO A 131 -21.04 -14.42 0.90
CA PRO A 131 -21.66 -15.37 -0.03
C PRO A 131 -20.98 -15.45 -1.39
N ALA A 132 -20.60 -14.32 -1.99
CA ALA A 132 -19.93 -14.24 -3.29
C ALA A 132 -18.54 -14.92 -3.30
N ASN A 133 -17.90 -15.07 -2.12
CA ASN A 133 -16.59 -15.70 -2.01
C ASN A 133 -16.66 -17.17 -1.61
N ARG A 134 -17.83 -17.64 -1.15
CA ARG A 134 -17.95 -18.98 -0.55
C ARG A 134 -17.49 -20.08 -1.49
N HIS A 135 -17.83 -19.97 -2.76
CA HIS A 135 -17.56 -20.98 -3.80
C HIS A 135 -16.69 -20.44 -4.93
N ILE A 136 -15.94 -19.36 -4.69
CA ILE A 136 -15.01 -18.83 -5.68
C ILE A 136 -13.98 -19.90 -6.03
N ASP A 137 -13.76 -20.12 -7.31
CA ASP A 137 -12.72 -21.02 -7.84
C ASP A 137 -11.42 -20.27 -8.15
N ALA A 138 -10.41 -21.00 -8.59
CA ALA A 138 -9.12 -20.42 -8.93
C ALA A 138 -9.21 -19.38 -10.07
N ALA A 139 -10.10 -19.60 -11.05
CA ALA A 139 -10.27 -18.65 -12.15
C ALA A 139 -10.87 -17.32 -11.67
N GLY A 140 -11.85 -17.37 -10.76
CA GLY A 140 -12.43 -16.17 -10.16
C GLY A 140 -11.44 -15.42 -9.26
N VAL A 141 -10.55 -16.13 -8.57
CA VAL A 141 -9.45 -15.48 -7.81
C VAL A 141 -8.47 -14.83 -8.77
N GLU A 142 -8.06 -15.51 -9.84
CA GLU A 142 -7.12 -14.99 -10.85
C GLU A 142 -7.68 -13.75 -11.55
N GLU A 143 -8.97 -13.71 -11.89
CA GLU A 143 -9.61 -12.51 -12.45
C GLU A 143 -9.49 -11.31 -11.51
N ARG A 144 -9.67 -11.50 -10.19
CA ARG A 144 -9.52 -10.43 -9.20
C ARG A 144 -8.06 -9.99 -9.03
N LEU A 145 -7.10 -10.93 -9.10
CA LEU A 145 -5.68 -10.64 -9.13
C LEU A 145 -5.34 -9.75 -10.32
N ASP A 146 -5.74 -10.15 -11.53
CA ASP A 146 -5.38 -9.43 -12.76
C ASP A 146 -6.04 -8.05 -12.88
N ARG A 147 -7.29 -7.92 -12.40
CA ARG A 147 -8.04 -6.67 -12.61
C ARG A 147 -7.89 -5.65 -11.48
N LEU A 148 -7.52 -6.08 -10.27
CA LEU A 148 -7.47 -5.20 -9.10
C LEU A 148 -6.10 -5.23 -8.40
N TYR A 149 -5.68 -6.40 -7.97
CA TYR A 149 -4.52 -6.57 -7.09
C TYR A 149 -3.21 -6.22 -7.80
N ARG A 150 -2.92 -6.88 -8.94
CA ARG A 150 -1.67 -6.65 -9.69
C ARG A 150 -1.56 -5.24 -10.23
N PRO A 151 -2.61 -4.61 -10.80
CA PRO A 151 -2.56 -3.20 -11.20
C PRO A 151 -2.31 -2.24 -10.03
N TYR A 152 -2.93 -2.48 -8.85
CA TYR A 152 -2.67 -1.70 -7.65
C TYR A 152 -1.20 -1.79 -7.23
N HIS A 153 -0.67 -3.00 -7.13
CA HIS A 153 0.73 -3.22 -6.74
C HIS A 153 1.74 -2.73 -7.77
N ALA A 154 1.43 -2.78 -9.07
CA ALA A 154 2.27 -2.20 -10.10
C ALA A 154 2.38 -0.68 -9.96
N ALA A 155 1.25 0.01 -9.81
CA ALA A 155 1.24 1.46 -9.59
C ALA A 155 1.91 1.86 -8.27
N TYR A 156 1.74 1.06 -7.21
CA TYR A 156 2.43 1.26 -5.94
C TYR A 156 3.96 1.16 -6.12
N ALA A 157 4.44 0.13 -6.82
CA ALA A 157 5.86 -0.06 -7.10
C ALA A 157 6.45 1.11 -7.92
N ASP A 158 5.74 1.57 -8.96
CA ASP A 158 6.16 2.70 -9.78
C ASP A 158 6.27 4.00 -8.97
N LEU A 159 5.28 4.29 -8.13
CA LEU A 159 5.33 5.44 -7.22
C LEU A 159 6.45 5.32 -6.19
N ALA A 160 6.67 4.14 -5.63
CA ALA A 160 7.75 3.92 -4.67
C ALA A 160 9.14 4.05 -5.30
N ALA A 161 9.28 3.72 -6.59
CA ALA A 161 10.53 3.82 -7.34
C ALA A 161 10.86 5.22 -7.86
N ARG A 162 9.97 6.21 -7.70
CA ARG A 162 10.19 7.60 -8.19
C ARG A 162 11.40 8.27 -7.53
N ARG A 163 11.77 7.83 -6.34
CA ARG A 163 12.91 8.33 -5.58
C ARG A 163 13.63 7.16 -4.90
N ASP A 164 14.94 7.23 -4.86
CA ASP A 164 15.75 6.22 -4.16
C ASP A 164 15.55 6.28 -2.63
N ASP A 165 15.19 7.46 -2.11
CA ASP A 165 14.97 7.73 -0.69
C ASP A 165 13.48 7.73 -0.28
N THR A 166 12.62 7.11 -1.07
CA THR A 166 11.20 6.98 -0.73
C THR A 166 11.00 6.27 0.61
N VAL A 167 10.16 6.87 1.46
CA VAL A 167 9.69 6.28 2.73
C VAL A 167 8.23 5.86 2.58
N ILE A 168 7.93 4.60 2.87
CA ILE A 168 6.56 4.08 2.82
C ILE A 168 5.84 4.39 4.14
N LEU A 169 4.70 5.08 4.03
CA LEU A 169 3.80 5.38 5.15
C LEU A 169 2.44 4.74 4.87
N ALA A 170 2.24 3.53 5.37
CA ALA A 170 0.97 2.82 5.23
C ALA A 170 -0.02 3.25 6.30
N ILE A 171 -1.21 3.66 5.88
CA ILE A 171 -2.28 4.16 6.76
C ILE A 171 -3.43 3.16 6.78
N HIS A 172 -3.73 2.69 7.98
CA HIS A 172 -4.82 1.79 8.28
C HIS A 172 -5.68 2.34 9.42
N SER A 173 -6.79 1.67 9.72
CA SER A 173 -7.58 1.97 10.91
C SER A 173 -8.22 0.71 11.49
N PHE A 174 -8.32 0.67 12.80
CA PHE A 174 -8.92 -0.43 13.53
C PHE A 174 -10.16 0.00 14.32
N THR A 175 -11.08 -0.95 14.52
CA THR A 175 -12.27 -0.73 15.35
C THR A 175 -11.91 -0.63 16.84
N PRO A 176 -12.55 0.28 17.60
CA PRO A 176 -12.31 0.44 19.03
C PRO A 176 -12.70 -0.79 19.85
N CYS A 177 -13.58 -1.64 19.31
CA CYS A 177 -14.03 -2.84 20.01
C CYS A 177 -14.49 -3.89 18.99
N LEU A 178 -14.01 -5.10 19.13
CA LEU A 178 -14.54 -6.27 18.41
C LEU A 178 -15.76 -6.83 19.17
N LYS A 179 -16.68 -7.45 18.45
CA LYS A 179 -17.88 -8.05 19.04
C LYS A 179 -17.52 -9.04 20.15
N GLY A 180 -18.02 -8.78 21.35
CA GLY A 180 -17.77 -9.65 22.53
C GLY A 180 -16.35 -9.60 23.08
N ARG A 181 -15.54 -8.59 22.72
CA ARG A 181 -14.19 -8.38 23.26
C ARG A 181 -14.14 -7.09 24.08
N PRO A 182 -13.16 -6.94 24.99
CA PRO A 182 -12.89 -5.67 25.66
C PRO A 182 -12.57 -4.55 24.67
N PRO A 183 -12.86 -3.28 25.04
CA PRO A 183 -12.40 -2.13 24.26
C PRO A 183 -10.89 -2.10 24.11
N ARG A 184 -10.41 -1.69 22.95
CA ARG A 184 -9.00 -1.49 22.64
C ARG A 184 -8.55 -0.12 23.16
N PRO A 185 -7.51 -0.07 24.02
CA PRO A 185 -7.12 1.18 24.67
C PRO A 185 -6.36 2.14 23.74
N TRP A 186 -5.70 1.62 22.72
CA TRP A 186 -4.80 2.39 21.87
C TRP A 186 -5.55 3.41 21.02
N HIS A 187 -4.99 4.62 20.93
CA HIS A 187 -5.44 5.66 20.00
C HIS A 187 -4.77 5.44 18.64
N VAL A 188 -3.49 5.11 18.68
CA VAL A 188 -2.65 4.83 17.52
C VAL A 188 -1.80 3.59 17.78
N GLY A 189 -1.76 2.67 16.84
CA GLY A 189 -0.81 1.57 16.76
C GLY A 189 0.25 1.87 15.71
N VAL A 190 1.49 1.50 15.99
CA VAL A 190 2.57 1.50 15.00
C VAL A 190 2.99 0.05 14.81
N LEU A 191 2.77 -0.44 13.60
CA LEU A 191 3.08 -1.81 13.26
C LEU A 191 4.39 -1.88 12.47
N HIS A 192 5.21 -2.87 12.78
CA HIS A 192 6.51 -3.03 12.15
C HIS A 192 6.95 -4.50 12.13
N SER A 193 7.81 -4.83 11.17
CA SER A 193 8.47 -6.11 11.06
C SER A 193 9.71 -6.16 11.96
N HIS A 194 10.04 -7.37 12.45
CA HIS A 194 11.33 -7.65 13.07
C HIS A 194 12.50 -7.56 12.07
N LEU A 195 12.22 -7.57 10.76
CA LEU A 195 13.22 -7.44 9.70
C LEU A 195 13.68 -5.99 9.52
N ASP A 196 12.78 -5.02 9.78
CA ASP A 196 13.12 -3.60 9.73
C ASP A 196 12.19 -2.78 10.62
N SER A 197 12.74 -2.27 11.71
CA SER A 197 12.04 -1.40 12.65
C SER A 197 12.74 -0.03 12.78
N ARG A 198 13.68 0.28 11.90
CA ARG A 198 14.55 1.49 11.98
C ARG A 198 13.76 2.78 12.09
N PHE A 199 12.61 2.89 11.40
CA PHE A 199 11.74 4.05 11.48
C PHE A 199 10.68 3.90 12.59
N SER A 200 10.07 2.75 12.72
CA SER A 200 8.90 2.54 13.57
C SER A 200 9.22 2.62 15.06
N LEU A 201 10.35 2.07 15.52
CA LEU A 201 10.72 2.16 16.95
C LEU A 201 10.99 3.61 17.42
N PRO A 202 11.75 4.45 16.70
CA PRO A 202 11.85 5.87 17.00
C PRO A 202 10.50 6.61 16.95
N LEU A 203 9.60 6.22 16.02
CA LEU A 203 8.25 6.80 15.95
C LEU A 203 7.43 6.44 17.19
N ILE A 204 7.44 5.18 17.63
CA ILE A 204 6.77 4.75 18.86
C ILE A 204 7.30 5.55 20.06
N ALA A 205 8.63 5.64 20.20
CA ALA A 205 9.26 6.38 21.28
C ALA A 205 8.85 7.86 21.28
N ARG A 206 8.75 8.48 20.09
CA ARG A 206 8.33 9.90 19.98
C ARG A 206 6.84 10.09 20.27
N LEU A 207 5.98 9.23 19.71
CA LEU A 207 4.53 9.29 19.96
C LEU A 207 4.19 9.03 21.43
N SER A 208 4.93 8.17 22.12
CA SER A 208 4.74 7.88 23.55
C SER A 208 5.07 9.06 24.47
N GLN A 209 5.69 10.12 23.96
CA GLN A 209 5.91 11.38 24.70
C GLN A 209 4.67 12.28 24.69
N GLU A 210 3.67 11.99 23.85
CA GLU A 210 2.41 12.72 23.82
C GLU A 210 1.53 12.27 25.00
N PRO A 211 1.22 13.13 25.98
CA PRO A 211 0.63 12.73 27.25
C PRO A 211 -0.82 12.24 27.14
N ASP A 212 -1.49 12.56 26.05
CA ASP A 212 -2.88 12.21 25.77
C ASP A 212 -3.01 11.00 24.83
N LEU A 213 -1.89 10.38 24.40
CA LEU A 213 -1.93 9.22 23.53
C LEU A 213 -1.65 7.91 24.28
N CYS A 214 -2.43 6.90 23.96
CA CYS A 214 -2.09 5.51 24.22
C CYS A 214 -1.58 4.89 22.91
N VAL A 215 -0.28 4.61 22.85
CA VAL A 215 0.41 4.10 21.67
C VAL A 215 0.56 2.60 21.78
N GLY A 216 0.22 1.87 20.71
CA GLY A 216 0.43 0.43 20.60
C GLY A 216 1.71 0.14 19.81
N ASP A 217 2.56 -0.72 20.35
CA ASP A 217 3.72 -1.29 19.66
C ASP A 217 3.33 -2.69 19.15
N ASN A 218 3.18 -2.81 17.81
CA ASN A 218 2.59 -4.00 17.21
C ASN A 218 1.23 -4.38 17.83
N GLU A 219 0.42 -3.36 18.09
CA GLU A 219 -0.94 -3.48 18.62
C GLU A 219 -1.91 -2.63 17.78
N PRO A 220 -3.11 -3.12 17.49
CA PRO A 220 -3.73 -4.38 17.94
C PRO A 220 -3.40 -5.60 17.07
N TYR A 221 -2.48 -5.49 16.13
CA TYR A 221 -2.10 -6.56 15.19
C TYR A 221 -0.59 -6.71 15.10
N ALA A 222 -0.11 -7.88 14.66
CA ALA A 222 1.29 -8.08 14.31
C ALA A 222 1.63 -7.31 13.02
N GLY A 223 2.80 -6.68 13.00
CA GLY A 223 3.22 -5.78 11.92
C GLY A 223 3.93 -6.44 10.73
N HIS A 224 3.88 -7.76 10.61
CA HIS A 224 4.51 -8.47 9.50
C HIS A 224 3.70 -9.69 9.08
N LEU A 225 3.29 -9.69 7.83
CA LEU A 225 2.72 -10.84 7.15
C LEU A 225 3.52 -11.06 5.86
N PRO A 226 4.05 -12.28 5.60
CA PRO A 226 4.78 -12.56 4.37
C PRO A 226 3.96 -12.19 3.13
N GLY A 227 4.57 -11.41 2.22
CA GLY A 227 3.93 -11.00 0.98
C GLY A 227 2.90 -9.87 1.08
N ASP A 228 2.71 -9.26 2.27
CA ASP A 228 1.89 -8.06 2.39
C ASP A 228 2.50 -6.84 1.66
N ALA A 229 1.81 -5.71 1.66
CA ALA A 229 2.26 -4.52 0.94
C ALA A 229 3.61 -3.98 1.47
N ILE A 230 3.83 -3.99 2.79
CA ILE A 230 5.10 -3.57 3.39
C ILE A 230 6.23 -4.53 3.05
N ASP A 231 5.99 -5.85 3.14
CA ASP A 231 6.98 -6.87 2.76
C ASP A 231 7.43 -6.68 1.31
N ARG A 232 6.47 -6.53 0.41
CA ARG A 232 6.69 -6.40 -1.04
C ARG A 232 7.38 -5.10 -1.44
N HIS A 233 6.93 -3.95 -0.92
CA HIS A 233 7.34 -2.63 -1.43
C HIS A 233 8.37 -1.91 -0.57
N ALA A 234 8.60 -2.37 0.65
CA ALA A 234 9.56 -1.77 1.55
C ALA A 234 10.65 -2.76 1.99
N LEU A 235 10.30 -3.86 2.66
CA LEU A 235 11.27 -4.79 3.24
C LEU A 235 12.13 -5.46 2.16
N ALA A 236 11.52 -5.93 1.07
CA ALA A 236 12.22 -6.60 -0.04
C ALA A 236 13.31 -5.75 -0.68
N VAL A 237 13.23 -4.42 -0.55
CA VAL A 237 14.18 -3.45 -1.17
C VAL A 237 14.85 -2.53 -0.16
N GLY A 238 14.65 -2.75 1.15
CA GLY A 238 15.31 -2.02 2.24
C GLY A 238 14.87 -0.56 2.41
N ARG A 239 13.67 -0.18 1.95
CA ARG A 239 13.11 1.16 2.16
C ARG A 239 12.68 1.38 3.60
N HIS A 240 12.90 2.60 4.11
CA HIS A 240 12.26 3.02 5.36
C HIS A 240 10.74 2.90 5.24
N ASN A 241 10.12 2.38 6.28
CA ASN A 241 8.69 2.14 6.29
C ASN A 241 8.11 2.19 7.70
N THR A 242 6.81 2.44 7.75
CA THR A 242 6.00 2.25 8.96
C THR A 242 4.54 2.06 8.54
N LEU A 243 3.82 1.28 9.32
CA LEU A 243 2.38 1.15 9.21
C LEU A 243 1.72 1.76 10.45
N ILE A 244 0.85 2.73 10.23
CA ILE A 244 0.09 3.39 11.29
C ILE A 244 -1.35 2.92 11.24
N GLU A 245 -1.81 2.41 12.37
CA GLU A 245 -3.19 2.05 12.66
C GLU A 245 -3.84 3.12 13.54
N LEU A 246 -4.83 3.86 13.04
CA LEU A 246 -5.63 4.78 13.87
C LEU A 246 -6.90 4.09 14.35
N ARG A 247 -7.28 4.29 15.62
CA ARG A 247 -8.59 3.84 16.06
C ARG A 247 -9.67 4.65 15.33
N ASN A 248 -10.53 3.97 14.60
CA ASN A 248 -11.38 4.57 13.56
C ASN A 248 -12.43 5.57 14.09
N ASP A 249 -12.87 5.46 15.35
CA ASP A 249 -13.75 6.44 15.99
C ASP A 249 -13.10 7.83 16.15
N LEU A 250 -11.79 7.93 16.01
CA LEU A 250 -11.02 9.17 16.09
C LEU A 250 -10.83 9.87 14.73
N ILE A 251 -11.22 9.24 13.63
CA ILE A 251 -11.02 9.71 12.25
C ILE A 251 -12.27 9.57 11.37
N THR A 252 -13.46 9.62 11.98
CA THR A 252 -14.73 9.45 11.25
C THR A 252 -15.10 10.67 10.40
N THR A 253 -14.60 11.86 10.73
CA THR A 253 -14.89 13.09 10.00
C THR A 253 -13.65 13.71 9.39
N GLU A 254 -13.82 14.47 8.31
CA GLU A 254 -12.76 15.21 7.64
C GLU A 254 -11.97 16.12 8.61
N ALA A 255 -12.68 16.81 9.51
CA ALA A 255 -12.06 17.64 10.54
C ALA A 255 -11.19 16.84 11.52
N GLN A 256 -11.58 15.62 11.88
CA GLN A 256 -10.77 14.73 12.71
C GLN A 256 -9.53 14.23 11.94
N GLN A 257 -9.71 13.81 10.69
CA GLN A 257 -8.62 13.38 9.81
C GLN A 257 -7.58 14.50 9.63
N GLY A 258 -8.01 15.73 9.37
CA GLY A 258 -7.13 16.90 9.27
C GLY A 258 -6.36 17.19 10.57
N ARG A 259 -7.01 17.07 11.73
CA ARG A 259 -6.31 17.23 13.03
C ARG A 259 -5.27 16.16 13.27
N TRP A 260 -5.57 14.90 12.93
CA TRP A 260 -4.61 13.83 13.05
C TRP A 260 -3.44 13.97 12.08
N ALA A 261 -3.70 14.38 10.82
CA ALA A 261 -2.66 14.67 9.86
C ALA A 261 -1.72 15.80 10.33
N ALA A 262 -2.29 16.90 10.82
CA ALA A 262 -1.52 18.03 11.37
C ALA A 262 -0.68 17.63 12.61
N ARG A 263 -1.14 16.67 13.40
CA ARG A 263 -0.41 16.13 14.56
C ARG A 263 0.70 15.17 14.15
N LEU A 264 0.41 14.24 13.24
CA LEU A 264 1.36 13.17 12.85
C LEU A 264 2.48 13.70 11.95
N ALA A 265 2.19 14.59 11.02
CA ALA A 265 3.17 15.02 10.02
C ALA A 265 4.46 15.61 10.62
N PRO A 266 4.44 16.54 11.60
CA PRO A 266 5.67 17.06 12.22
C PRO A 266 6.42 15.97 13.01
N ILE A 267 5.72 15.01 13.64
CA ILE A 267 6.33 13.90 14.36
C ILE A 267 7.06 12.97 13.38
N LEU A 268 6.41 12.63 12.26
CA LEU A 268 6.99 11.82 11.20
C LEU A 268 8.24 12.47 10.60
N ALA A 269 8.18 13.78 10.31
CA ALA A 269 9.31 14.55 9.80
C ALA A 269 10.48 14.55 10.81
N GLN A 270 10.21 14.84 12.08
CA GLN A 270 11.23 14.83 13.14
C GLN A 270 11.92 13.48 13.27
N VAL A 271 11.17 12.38 13.23
CA VAL A 271 11.75 11.02 13.29
C VAL A 271 12.62 10.76 12.07
N LEU A 272 12.15 11.16 10.88
CA LEU A 272 12.88 10.94 9.64
C LEU A 272 14.20 11.71 9.60
N ASP A 273 14.20 12.96 10.07
CA ASP A 273 15.41 13.79 10.15
C ASP A 273 16.43 13.18 11.12
N GLY A 274 15.96 12.57 12.21
CA GLY A 274 16.80 11.87 13.17
C GLY A 274 17.48 10.59 12.66
N LEU A 275 16.97 10.00 11.56
CA LEU A 275 17.59 8.83 10.94
C LEU A 275 18.69 9.18 9.93
N ALA A 276 18.75 10.44 9.50
CA ALA A 276 19.74 10.92 8.51
C ALA A 276 21.09 11.35 9.15
N GLY A 277 21.19 11.41 10.45
CA GLY A 277 22.39 11.73 11.24
C GLY A 277 23.03 10.47 11.81
#